data_4052b01b22b3fbd768c2e2d03a55b93a
#
_entry.id   4052b01b22b3fbd768c2e2d03a55b93a
#
_cell.length_a   1.000
_cell.length_b   1.000
_cell.length_c   1.000
_cell.angle_alpha   90.00
_cell.angle_beta   90.00
_cell.angle_gamma   90.00
#
_symmetry.space_group_name_H-M   'P 1'
#
loop_
_entity.id
_entity.type
_entity.pdbx_description
1 polymer ?
#
loop_
_entity_poly.entity_id
_entity_poly.type
_entity_poly.pdbx_seq_one_letter_code
_entity_poly.pdbx_strand_id
1 'polypeptide(L)'
;MTSLPTQTIDQRLPDPDALAASLQRVLEQATAAGATSAGATMSISVGLSVTVRAGDVESVEFQRDRDLSLTAYRGQRSGSASSADWSEASLNEVGERALAISSHTGEDRYAGLPDAARQASDFPDLDLHHPWSLSVADAIDIALACEAAALAADPRVHQSEGATVSTHAGLTLLANTQGFVGHRLGTSHSLSCSVLAKSGDEMQRDYWYSSARRHEDLQAAADIGQLAGERAASRLGARSIATASMPVIYVPELARGLFGHLLAAISGGNLYRRASFLLDAVDTQVLAPGIRITQRPFLSRAAGSRSFDSEGVAMSDRTLVDEQGVLQGYLLGSYSARRLGLETTGNAGGPANVVVEPGKFDLDGLLAEMGDGLLVTELMGQGLNLVNGDYSRGASGFVVRNGAICEPVDEITVAGNLADMLKNIRAVGRDVDVRGNCRTGSVLIDGMTVAGQ
;
A
#
# COMPACT_ATOMS: atom_id res chain seq x y z
N MET A 1 10.03 2.70 -40.64
CA MET A 1 9.01 2.29 -39.68
C MET A 1 9.22 0.80 -39.41
N THR A 2 9.97 0.47 -38.39
CA THR A 2 10.10 -0.92 -37.91
C THR A 2 8.76 -1.29 -37.30
N SER A 3 8.12 -2.36 -37.79
CA SER A 3 6.88 -2.85 -37.20
C SER A 3 7.10 -3.13 -35.72
N LEU A 4 6.42 -2.36 -34.84
CA LEU A 4 6.39 -2.61 -33.41
C LEU A 4 5.91 -4.05 -33.18
N PRO A 5 6.51 -4.80 -32.25
CA PRO A 5 6.15 -6.19 -32.05
C PRO A 5 4.71 -6.29 -31.56
N THR A 6 3.89 -7.06 -32.27
CA THR A 6 2.53 -7.51 -31.86
C THR A 6 2.61 -8.48 -30.66
N GLN A 7 3.65 -8.39 -29.85
CA GLN A 7 3.92 -9.30 -28.75
C GLN A 7 2.96 -8.98 -27.59
N THR A 8 2.01 -9.87 -27.38
CA THR A 8 1.20 -9.89 -26.14
C THR A 8 1.97 -10.62 -25.06
N ILE A 9 1.90 -10.12 -23.83
CA ILE A 9 2.47 -10.84 -22.70
C ILE A 9 1.67 -12.14 -22.45
N ASP A 10 2.39 -13.25 -22.33
CA ASP A 10 1.80 -14.49 -21.81
C ASP A 10 1.70 -14.38 -20.26
N GLN A 11 0.55 -13.94 -19.78
CA GLN A 11 0.23 -13.84 -18.34
C GLN A 11 -0.15 -15.20 -17.72
N ARG A 12 0.02 -16.31 -18.43
CA ARG A 12 -0.28 -17.62 -17.87
C ARG A 12 0.63 -17.91 -16.68
N LEU A 13 -0.01 -18.17 -15.56
CA LEU A 13 0.62 -18.60 -14.33
C LEU A 13 0.59 -20.13 -14.25
N PRO A 14 1.52 -20.76 -13.52
CA PRO A 14 1.46 -22.19 -13.25
C PRO A 14 0.16 -22.58 -12.55
N ASP A 15 -0.21 -23.84 -12.69
CA ASP A 15 -1.30 -24.42 -11.92
C ASP A 15 -0.95 -24.38 -10.41
N PRO A 16 -1.82 -23.79 -9.56
CA PRO A 16 -1.62 -23.76 -8.11
C PRO A 16 -1.41 -25.15 -7.50
N ASP A 17 -2.11 -26.17 -7.98
CA ASP A 17 -1.99 -27.55 -7.46
C ASP A 17 -0.62 -28.17 -7.77
N ALA A 18 -0.07 -27.90 -8.96
CA ALA A 18 1.27 -28.34 -9.32
C ALA A 18 2.36 -27.67 -8.46
N LEU A 19 2.19 -26.38 -8.14
CA LEU A 19 3.08 -25.67 -7.21
C LEU A 19 2.93 -26.17 -5.78
N ALA A 20 1.71 -26.46 -5.33
CA ALA A 20 1.44 -27.01 -4.01
C ALA A 20 2.18 -28.34 -3.81
N ALA A 21 2.13 -29.25 -4.81
CA ALA A 21 2.87 -30.51 -4.78
C ALA A 21 4.40 -30.30 -4.71
N SER A 22 4.93 -29.27 -5.37
CA SER A 22 6.36 -28.93 -5.29
C SER A 22 6.72 -28.39 -3.92
N LEU A 23 5.90 -27.52 -3.35
CA LEU A 23 6.12 -26.93 -2.03
C LEU A 23 6.01 -27.98 -0.93
N GLN A 24 5.07 -28.92 -1.05
CA GLN A 24 4.92 -30.07 -0.16
C GLN A 24 6.21 -30.91 -0.09
N ARG A 25 6.79 -31.23 -1.25
CA ARG A 25 8.07 -31.96 -1.33
C ARG A 25 9.20 -31.23 -0.62
N VAL A 26 9.31 -29.92 -0.78
CA VAL A 26 10.32 -29.10 -0.11
C VAL A 26 10.15 -29.17 1.41
N LEU A 27 8.91 -29.13 1.93
CA LEU A 27 8.61 -29.27 3.35
C LEU A 27 8.92 -30.67 3.88
N GLU A 28 8.59 -31.72 3.12
CA GLU A 28 8.91 -33.12 3.48
C GLU A 28 10.43 -33.33 3.55
N GLN A 29 11.19 -32.79 2.60
CA GLN A 29 12.65 -32.84 2.60
C GLN A 29 13.26 -32.10 3.78
N ALA A 30 12.76 -30.89 4.11
CA ALA A 30 13.20 -30.14 5.28
C ALA A 30 12.95 -30.93 6.58
N THR A 31 11.81 -31.60 6.68
CA THR A 31 11.47 -32.46 7.82
C THR A 31 12.39 -33.68 7.89
N ALA A 32 12.63 -34.38 6.77
CA ALA A 32 13.54 -35.54 6.69
C ALA A 32 14.99 -35.14 7.05
N ALA A 33 15.41 -33.92 6.72
CA ALA A 33 16.72 -33.37 7.09
C ALA A 33 16.80 -32.87 8.54
N GLY A 34 15.71 -32.96 9.33
CA GLY A 34 15.71 -32.72 10.79
C GLY A 34 15.08 -31.39 11.20
N ALA A 35 14.26 -30.73 10.37
CA ALA A 35 13.40 -29.65 10.82
C ALA A 35 12.30 -30.20 11.75
N THR A 36 12.08 -29.54 12.89
CA THR A 36 10.93 -29.84 13.77
C THR A 36 9.63 -29.29 13.20
N SER A 37 9.73 -28.20 12.44
CA SER A 37 8.65 -27.63 11.63
C SER A 37 9.24 -26.72 10.56
N ALA A 38 8.48 -26.46 9.51
CA ALA A 38 8.87 -25.55 8.43
C ALA A 38 7.65 -24.88 7.80
N GLY A 39 7.85 -23.67 7.30
CA GLY A 39 6.91 -22.97 6.43
C GLY A 39 7.61 -22.53 5.16
N ALA A 40 6.92 -22.61 4.03
CA ALA A 40 7.49 -22.23 2.75
C ALA A 40 6.48 -21.44 1.90
N THR A 41 7.00 -20.56 1.07
CA THR A 41 6.23 -19.73 0.13
C THR A 41 6.86 -19.84 -1.25
N MET A 42 6.04 -20.07 -2.27
CA MET A 42 6.42 -19.88 -3.66
C MET A 42 5.61 -18.74 -4.25
N SER A 43 6.26 -17.87 -5.00
CA SER A 43 5.58 -16.79 -5.71
C SER A 43 6.09 -16.65 -7.14
N ILE A 44 5.18 -16.31 -8.03
CA ILE A 44 5.50 -15.93 -9.40
C ILE A 44 4.70 -14.68 -9.77
N SER A 45 5.36 -13.75 -10.42
CA SER A 45 4.75 -12.55 -10.99
C SER A 45 5.14 -12.42 -12.46
N VAL A 46 4.18 -12.06 -13.30
CA VAL A 46 4.37 -11.80 -14.72
C VAL A 46 3.76 -10.45 -15.04
N GLY A 47 4.51 -9.59 -15.73
CA GLY A 47 4.07 -8.22 -16.01
C GLY A 47 4.61 -7.67 -17.32
N LEU A 48 3.89 -6.65 -17.82
CA LEU A 48 4.30 -5.75 -18.89
C LEU A 48 4.17 -4.33 -18.38
N SER A 49 5.21 -3.53 -18.60
CA SER A 49 5.17 -2.09 -18.38
C SER A 49 5.67 -1.37 -19.64
N VAL A 50 4.93 -0.39 -20.10
CA VAL A 50 5.27 0.44 -21.26
C VAL A 50 5.23 1.89 -20.84
N THR A 51 6.34 2.58 -21.04
CA THR A 51 6.46 4.02 -20.79
C THR A 51 6.68 4.76 -22.11
N VAL A 52 5.89 5.80 -22.34
CA VAL A 52 6.13 6.77 -23.40
C VAL A 52 6.55 8.10 -22.77
N ARG A 53 7.37 8.87 -23.50
CA ARG A 53 7.80 10.19 -23.10
C ARG A 53 8.06 11.07 -24.30
N ALA A 54 7.51 12.29 -24.28
CA ALA A 54 7.65 13.26 -25.36
C ALA A 54 7.21 12.71 -26.73
N GLY A 55 6.15 11.89 -26.75
CA GLY A 55 5.59 11.29 -27.98
C GLY A 55 6.31 10.06 -28.50
N ASP A 56 7.39 9.59 -27.83
CA ASP A 56 8.16 8.41 -28.22
C ASP A 56 8.12 7.33 -27.14
N VAL A 57 8.38 6.10 -27.52
CA VAL A 57 8.52 4.97 -26.58
C VAL A 57 9.84 5.11 -25.82
N GLU A 58 9.78 5.27 -24.51
CA GLU A 58 10.97 5.32 -23.64
C GLU A 58 11.39 3.92 -23.20
N SER A 59 10.45 3.09 -22.75
CA SER A 59 10.77 1.72 -22.33
C SER A 59 9.61 0.75 -22.57
N VAL A 60 9.98 -0.51 -22.81
CA VAL A 60 9.08 -1.68 -22.82
C VAL A 60 9.72 -2.76 -21.97
N GLU A 61 9.10 -3.10 -20.86
CA GLU A 61 9.65 -4.04 -19.88
C GLU A 61 8.72 -5.24 -19.71
N PHE A 62 9.26 -6.44 -19.97
CA PHE A 62 8.62 -7.69 -19.63
C PHE A 62 9.26 -8.24 -18.37
N GLN A 63 8.44 -8.49 -17.36
CA GLN A 63 8.89 -9.02 -16.07
C GLN A 63 8.35 -10.44 -15.88
N ARG A 64 9.20 -11.33 -15.36
CA ARG A 64 8.80 -12.65 -14.89
C ARG A 64 9.67 -13.04 -13.71
N ASP A 65 9.18 -12.72 -12.52
CA ASP A 65 9.90 -12.96 -11.27
C ASP A 65 9.38 -14.22 -10.60
N ARG A 66 10.29 -14.96 -9.98
CA ARG A 66 10.00 -16.16 -9.19
C ARG A 66 10.75 -16.08 -7.87
N ASP A 67 10.11 -16.55 -6.83
CA ASP A 67 10.74 -16.72 -5.53
C ASP A 67 10.23 -17.99 -4.85
N LEU A 68 11.14 -18.71 -4.21
CA LEU A 68 10.88 -19.71 -3.20
C LEU A 68 11.57 -19.26 -1.92
N SER A 69 10.83 -19.16 -0.84
CA SER A 69 11.35 -18.88 0.51
C SER A 69 10.94 -20.00 1.45
N LEU A 70 11.88 -20.51 2.24
CA LEU A 70 11.64 -21.51 3.28
C LEU A 70 12.22 -21.06 4.59
N THR A 71 11.42 -21.14 5.64
CA THR A 71 11.88 -21.01 7.03
C THR A 71 11.75 -22.36 7.73
N ALA A 72 12.90 -22.90 8.16
CA ALA A 72 12.97 -24.12 8.93
C ALA A 72 13.21 -23.83 10.41
N TYR A 73 12.56 -24.59 11.27
CA TYR A 73 12.73 -24.54 12.71
C TYR A 73 13.37 -25.82 13.21
N ARG A 74 14.30 -25.68 14.16
CA ARG A 74 14.89 -26.78 14.93
C ARG A 74 14.70 -26.47 16.41
N GLY A 75 13.60 -26.94 16.97
CA GLY A 75 13.11 -26.47 18.26
C GLY A 75 12.77 -24.98 18.20
N GLN A 76 13.45 -24.20 19.01
CA GLN A 76 13.26 -22.72 19.07
C GLN A 76 14.29 -21.93 18.24
N ARG A 77 15.05 -22.61 17.40
CA ARG A 77 16.01 -21.99 16.46
C ARG A 77 15.39 -21.95 15.07
N SER A 78 15.56 -20.85 14.36
CA SER A 78 15.05 -20.71 13.01
C SER A 78 16.14 -20.31 12.03
N GLY A 79 16.01 -20.75 10.79
CA GLY A 79 16.83 -20.31 9.67
C GLY A 79 15.97 -20.20 8.43
N SER A 80 16.25 -19.20 7.59
CA SER A 80 15.52 -18.98 6.35
C SER A 80 16.49 -18.95 5.17
N ALA A 81 16.06 -19.51 4.06
CA ALA A 81 16.75 -19.43 2.79
C ALA A 81 15.75 -19.21 1.64
N SER A 82 16.21 -18.62 0.56
CA SER A 82 15.38 -18.38 -0.63
C SER A 82 16.14 -18.66 -1.93
N SER A 83 15.41 -18.88 -3.02
CA SER A 83 15.93 -19.07 -4.36
C SER A 83 14.92 -18.60 -5.40
N ALA A 84 15.41 -17.98 -6.48
CA ALA A 84 14.62 -17.68 -7.68
C ALA A 84 14.60 -18.86 -8.68
N ASP A 85 15.49 -19.84 -8.50
CA ASP A 85 15.55 -21.06 -9.30
C ASP A 85 14.65 -22.14 -8.69
N TRP A 86 13.73 -22.67 -9.50
CA TRP A 86 12.77 -23.72 -9.14
C TRP A 86 13.18 -25.10 -9.69
N SER A 87 14.44 -25.27 -10.10
CA SER A 87 14.96 -26.60 -10.44
C SER A 87 14.93 -27.52 -9.21
N GLU A 88 14.80 -28.81 -9.43
CA GLU A 88 14.75 -29.80 -8.35
C GLU A 88 15.99 -29.74 -7.46
N ALA A 89 17.16 -29.47 -8.03
CA ALA A 89 18.40 -29.30 -7.28
C ALA A 89 18.33 -28.08 -6.35
N SER A 90 17.84 -26.94 -6.83
CA SER A 90 17.70 -25.71 -6.05
C SER A 90 16.63 -25.85 -4.96
N LEU A 91 15.51 -26.53 -5.24
CA LEU A 91 14.47 -26.80 -4.24
C LEU A 91 15.02 -27.61 -3.06
N ASN A 92 15.85 -28.62 -3.34
CA ASN A 92 16.50 -29.45 -2.29
C ASN A 92 17.49 -28.62 -1.45
N GLU A 93 18.30 -27.80 -2.13
CA GLU A 93 19.34 -27.00 -1.50
C GLU A 93 18.78 -25.93 -0.54
N VAL A 94 17.62 -25.34 -0.86
CA VAL A 94 16.99 -24.30 0.00
C VAL A 94 16.66 -24.86 1.38
N GLY A 95 16.14 -26.10 1.47
CA GLY A 95 15.84 -26.75 2.73
C GLY A 95 17.10 -27.01 3.57
N GLU A 96 18.17 -27.52 2.95
CA GLU A 96 19.46 -27.78 3.61
C GLU A 96 20.10 -26.47 4.12
N ARG A 97 20.08 -25.42 3.32
CA ARG A 97 20.61 -24.10 3.70
C ARG A 97 19.85 -23.50 4.88
N ALA A 98 18.52 -23.53 4.86
CA ALA A 98 17.70 -23.03 5.97
C ALA A 98 18.01 -23.77 7.28
N LEU A 99 18.16 -25.10 7.21
CA LEU A 99 18.52 -25.92 8.36
C LEU A 99 19.95 -25.66 8.86
N ALA A 100 20.91 -25.50 7.95
CA ALA A 100 22.28 -25.14 8.32
C ALA A 100 22.30 -23.78 9.07
N ILE A 101 21.56 -22.78 8.57
CA ILE A 101 21.43 -21.48 9.25
C ILE A 101 20.80 -21.66 10.63
N SER A 102 19.74 -22.46 10.76
CA SER A 102 19.06 -22.68 12.04
C SER A 102 19.96 -23.29 13.10
N SER A 103 21.01 -24.04 12.71
CA SER A 103 21.97 -24.65 13.66
C SER A 103 22.93 -23.61 14.28
N HIS A 104 23.07 -22.43 13.65
CA HIS A 104 23.96 -21.35 14.10
C HIS A 104 23.21 -20.17 14.72
N THR A 105 21.88 -20.15 14.68
CA THR A 105 21.06 -19.09 15.30
C THR A 105 20.84 -19.36 16.78
N GLY A 106 20.61 -18.30 17.55
CA GLY A 106 20.21 -18.42 18.97
C GLY A 106 18.79 -18.97 19.12
N GLU A 107 18.52 -19.53 20.28
CA GLU A 107 17.15 -19.92 20.65
C GLU A 107 16.27 -18.69 20.88
N ASP A 108 15.10 -18.69 20.27
CA ASP A 108 14.05 -17.70 20.50
C ASP A 108 12.75 -18.43 20.84
N ARG A 109 12.34 -18.35 22.11
CA ARG A 109 11.15 -19.05 22.62
C ARG A 109 9.85 -18.63 21.94
N TYR A 110 9.85 -17.55 21.17
CA TYR A 110 8.70 -17.03 20.44
C TYR A 110 8.68 -17.45 18.96
N ALA A 111 9.81 -18.01 18.46
CA ALA A 111 9.90 -18.51 17.09
C ALA A 111 9.04 -19.76 16.89
N GLY A 112 8.53 -19.95 15.69
CA GLY A 112 7.73 -21.11 15.29
C GLY A 112 6.56 -20.76 14.40
N LEU A 113 5.95 -21.79 13.83
CA LEU A 113 4.72 -21.68 13.03
C LEU A 113 3.57 -21.10 13.88
N PRO A 114 2.53 -20.54 13.23
CA PRO A 114 1.31 -20.15 13.93
C PRO A 114 0.61 -21.35 14.58
N ASP A 115 -0.34 -21.08 15.48
CA ASP A 115 -1.23 -22.11 16.00
C ASP A 115 -2.05 -22.69 14.84
N ALA A 116 -2.01 -24.03 14.68
CA ALA A 116 -2.73 -24.74 13.64
C ALA A 116 -4.26 -24.47 13.67
N ALA A 117 -4.82 -24.29 14.86
CA ALA A 117 -6.25 -24.00 15.03
C ALA A 117 -6.66 -22.61 14.50
N ARG A 118 -5.69 -21.73 14.24
CA ARG A 118 -5.94 -20.39 13.71
C ARG A 118 -5.65 -20.25 12.22
N GLN A 119 -5.17 -21.31 11.59
CA GLN A 119 -4.93 -21.32 10.15
C GLN A 119 -6.24 -21.22 9.38
N ALA A 120 -6.19 -20.55 8.22
CA ALA A 120 -7.37 -20.40 7.37
C ALA A 120 -7.77 -21.77 6.79
N SER A 121 -9.05 -22.07 6.84
CA SER A 121 -9.67 -23.26 6.23
C SER A 121 -10.74 -22.90 5.21
N ASP A 122 -11.13 -21.62 5.14
CA ASP A 122 -12.08 -21.09 4.16
C ASP A 122 -11.40 -20.02 3.30
N PHE A 123 -11.57 -20.14 1.99
CA PHE A 123 -10.96 -19.29 0.98
C PHE A 123 -12.05 -18.73 0.05
N PRO A 124 -12.83 -17.72 0.49
CA PRO A 124 -13.85 -17.13 -0.36
C PRO A 124 -13.25 -16.55 -1.63
N ASP A 125 -14.00 -16.62 -2.72
CA ASP A 125 -13.64 -15.91 -3.95
C ASP A 125 -13.74 -14.40 -3.73
N LEU A 126 -12.62 -13.73 -3.84
CA LEU A 126 -12.50 -12.28 -3.65
C LEU A 126 -12.45 -11.52 -4.98
N ASP A 127 -12.64 -12.23 -6.10
CA ASP A 127 -12.68 -11.66 -7.46
C ASP A 127 -11.42 -10.82 -7.79
N LEU A 128 -10.24 -11.41 -7.59
CA LEU A 128 -8.96 -10.68 -7.68
C LEU A 128 -8.20 -10.90 -8.98
N HIS A 129 -8.63 -11.86 -9.84
CA HIS A 129 -7.85 -12.30 -11.00
C HIS A 129 -8.57 -12.00 -12.32
N HIS A 130 -8.15 -10.93 -12.99
CA HIS A 130 -8.68 -10.44 -14.26
C HIS A 130 -7.53 -10.19 -15.25
N PRO A 131 -6.99 -11.23 -15.92
CA PRO A 131 -5.89 -11.04 -16.86
C PRO A 131 -6.27 -10.10 -18.00
N TRP A 132 -5.35 -9.19 -18.35
CA TRP A 132 -5.51 -8.27 -19.44
C TRP A 132 -4.61 -8.66 -20.61
N SER A 133 -5.22 -9.05 -21.73
CA SER A 133 -4.50 -9.40 -22.96
C SER A 133 -4.00 -8.15 -23.68
N LEU A 134 -3.14 -7.37 -22.99
CA LEU A 134 -2.58 -6.12 -23.49
C LEU A 134 -1.42 -6.39 -24.43
N SER A 135 -1.48 -5.92 -25.67
CA SER A 135 -0.33 -5.90 -26.55
C SER A 135 0.58 -4.69 -26.27
N VAL A 136 1.85 -4.78 -26.65
CA VAL A 136 2.78 -3.63 -26.55
C VAL A 136 2.26 -2.46 -27.36
N ALA A 137 1.68 -2.68 -28.54
CA ALA A 137 1.13 -1.63 -29.39
C ALA A 137 -0.05 -0.93 -28.69
N ASP A 138 -1.02 -1.69 -28.16
CA ASP A 138 -2.16 -1.10 -27.44
C ASP A 138 -1.71 -0.32 -26.20
N ALA A 139 -0.69 -0.83 -25.46
CA ALA A 139 -0.14 -0.13 -24.32
C ALA A 139 0.51 1.20 -24.70
N ILE A 140 1.25 1.23 -25.83
CA ILE A 140 1.83 2.48 -26.38
C ILE A 140 0.71 3.46 -26.73
N ASP A 141 -0.33 3.02 -27.45
CA ASP A 141 -1.43 3.88 -27.86
C ASP A 141 -2.17 4.48 -26.66
N ILE A 142 -2.42 3.69 -25.62
CA ILE A 142 -3.03 4.16 -24.38
C ILE A 142 -2.13 5.20 -23.67
N ALA A 143 -0.83 4.92 -23.58
CA ALA A 143 0.12 5.82 -22.92
C ALA A 143 0.28 7.13 -23.69
N LEU A 144 0.37 7.09 -25.03
CA LEU A 144 0.42 8.28 -25.88
C LEU A 144 -0.85 9.13 -25.75
N ALA A 145 -2.03 8.50 -25.72
CA ALA A 145 -3.29 9.22 -25.51
C ALA A 145 -3.34 9.92 -24.16
N CYS A 146 -2.82 9.28 -23.10
CA CYS A 146 -2.72 9.86 -21.76
C CYS A 146 -1.77 11.04 -21.73
N GLU A 147 -0.57 10.90 -22.30
CA GLU A 147 0.43 11.98 -22.37
C GLU A 147 -0.07 13.17 -23.18
N ALA A 148 -0.69 12.91 -24.35
CA ALA A 148 -1.24 13.97 -25.20
C ALA A 148 -2.34 14.77 -24.48
N ALA A 149 -3.22 14.11 -23.73
CA ALA A 149 -4.23 14.77 -22.92
C ALA A 149 -3.62 15.64 -21.80
N ALA A 150 -2.54 15.17 -21.17
CA ALA A 150 -1.86 15.93 -20.14
C ALA A 150 -1.20 17.21 -20.68
N LEU A 151 -0.54 17.10 -21.83
CA LEU A 151 0.08 18.25 -22.50
C LEU A 151 -0.96 19.25 -23.04
N ALA A 152 -2.16 18.79 -23.36
CA ALA A 152 -3.25 19.64 -23.85
C ALA A 152 -4.09 20.29 -22.74
N ALA A 153 -3.97 19.85 -21.48
CA ALA A 153 -4.79 20.29 -20.36
C ALA A 153 -4.65 21.79 -20.04
N ASP A 154 -3.44 22.33 -20.16
CA ASP A 154 -3.14 23.75 -19.93
C ASP A 154 -1.94 24.17 -20.81
N PRO A 155 -1.98 25.35 -21.45
CA PRO A 155 -0.86 25.80 -22.30
C PRO A 155 0.46 26.01 -21.59
N ARG A 156 0.49 26.02 -20.25
CA ARG A 156 1.70 26.09 -19.43
C ARG A 156 2.34 24.73 -19.21
N VAL A 157 1.63 23.64 -19.48
CA VAL A 157 2.17 22.27 -19.46
C VAL A 157 2.81 21.98 -20.81
N HIS A 158 4.13 21.85 -20.85
CA HIS A 158 4.87 21.68 -22.10
C HIS A 158 5.93 20.60 -22.07
N GLN A 159 6.10 19.91 -20.94
CA GLN A 159 7.04 18.82 -20.81
C GLN A 159 6.39 17.65 -20.08
N SER A 160 6.56 16.44 -20.65
CA SER A 160 6.18 15.20 -20.03
C SER A 160 7.40 14.53 -19.36
N GLU A 161 7.19 13.94 -18.18
CA GLU A 161 8.11 12.98 -17.57
C GLU A 161 7.74 11.54 -17.94
N GLY A 162 6.63 11.35 -18.61
CA GLY A 162 6.16 10.11 -19.17
C GLY A 162 4.76 9.71 -18.71
N ALA A 163 4.14 8.88 -19.55
CA ALA A 163 2.94 8.14 -19.22
C ALA A 163 3.26 6.64 -19.24
N THR A 164 2.84 5.90 -18.23
CA THR A 164 3.15 4.48 -18.06
C THR A 164 1.89 3.66 -17.92
N VAL A 165 1.76 2.63 -18.76
CA VAL A 165 0.74 1.58 -18.64
C VAL A 165 1.41 0.32 -18.11
N SER A 166 0.83 -0.29 -17.07
CA SER A 166 1.36 -1.55 -16.51
C SER A 166 0.25 -2.56 -16.27
N THR A 167 0.57 -3.83 -16.51
CA THR A 167 -0.28 -4.96 -16.18
C THR A 167 0.53 -6.07 -15.54
N HIS A 168 0.04 -6.64 -14.44
CA HIS A 168 0.69 -7.71 -13.71
C HIS A 168 -0.33 -8.77 -13.31
N ALA A 169 0.10 -10.04 -13.38
CA ALA A 169 -0.59 -11.19 -12.81
C ALA A 169 0.36 -11.91 -11.85
N GLY A 170 -0.13 -12.31 -10.68
CA GLY A 170 0.69 -12.97 -9.67
C GLY A 170 -0.02 -14.11 -8.97
N LEU A 171 0.75 -15.13 -8.64
CA LEU A 171 0.34 -16.27 -7.82
C LEU A 171 1.33 -16.41 -6.66
N THR A 172 0.82 -16.42 -5.44
CA THR A 172 1.59 -16.75 -4.25
C THR A 172 0.95 -17.93 -3.56
N LEU A 173 1.74 -18.92 -3.24
CA LEU A 173 1.34 -20.13 -2.55
C LEU A 173 2.12 -20.26 -1.26
N LEU A 174 1.43 -20.52 -0.17
CA LEU A 174 1.98 -20.70 1.17
C LEU A 174 1.61 -22.10 1.67
N ALA A 175 2.58 -22.81 2.22
CA ALA A 175 2.35 -24.11 2.88
C ALA A 175 3.23 -24.25 4.13
N ASN A 176 2.85 -25.15 5.05
CA ASN A 176 3.67 -25.47 6.21
C ASN A 176 3.51 -26.94 6.64
N THR A 177 4.39 -27.39 7.51
CA THR A 177 4.44 -28.77 8.02
C THR A 177 3.28 -29.13 8.97
N GLN A 178 2.38 -28.20 9.29
CA GLN A 178 1.15 -28.47 10.04
C GLN A 178 -0.04 -28.79 9.12
N GLY A 179 0.19 -28.87 7.79
CA GLY A 179 -0.81 -29.23 6.81
C GLY A 179 -1.55 -28.02 6.17
N PHE A 180 -1.19 -26.80 6.49
CA PHE A 180 -1.73 -25.62 5.81
C PHE A 180 -1.22 -25.56 4.38
N VAL A 181 -2.14 -25.35 3.43
CA VAL A 181 -1.85 -24.98 2.03
C VAL A 181 -2.87 -23.92 1.62
N GLY A 182 -2.39 -22.78 1.18
CA GLY A 182 -3.25 -21.71 0.68
C GLY A 182 -2.55 -20.95 -0.46
N HIS A 183 -3.34 -20.45 -1.40
CA HIS A 183 -2.80 -19.64 -2.48
C HIS A 183 -3.56 -18.32 -2.63
N ARG A 184 -2.92 -17.36 -3.27
CA ARG A 184 -3.48 -16.07 -3.67
C ARG A 184 -3.16 -15.86 -5.13
N LEU A 185 -4.20 -15.68 -5.91
CA LEU A 185 -4.10 -15.36 -7.33
C LEU A 185 -4.71 -13.98 -7.54
N GLY A 186 -4.04 -13.12 -8.30
CA GLY A 186 -4.57 -11.79 -8.54
C GLY A 186 -3.85 -11.05 -9.65
N THR A 187 -4.51 -10.00 -10.13
CA THR A 187 -4.00 -9.08 -11.14
C THR A 187 -3.93 -7.65 -10.58
N SER A 188 -3.12 -6.82 -11.21
CA SER A 188 -3.07 -5.39 -10.96
C SER A 188 -2.74 -4.67 -12.25
N HIS A 189 -3.55 -3.68 -12.59
CA HIS A 189 -3.37 -2.84 -13.76
C HIS A 189 -3.27 -1.39 -13.31
N SER A 190 -2.44 -0.60 -13.99
CA SER A 190 -2.31 0.82 -13.69
C SER A 190 -1.99 1.64 -14.94
N LEU A 191 -2.41 2.89 -14.88
CA LEU A 191 -2.03 3.93 -15.83
C LEU A 191 -1.67 5.18 -15.02
N SER A 192 -0.55 5.80 -15.33
CA SER A 192 -0.08 7.03 -14.69
C SER A 192 0.50 7.99 -15.71
N CYS A 193 0.44 9.27 -15.40
CA CYS A 193 1.10 10.32 -16.19
C CYS A 193 1.68 11.37 -15.25
N SER A 194 2.91 11.81 -15.53
CA SER A 194 3.60 12.88 -14.80
C SER A 194 4.07 13.94 -15.79
N VAL A 195 3.82 15.20 -15.47
CA VAL A 195 4.11 16.33 -16.35
C VAL A 195 4.66 17.52 -15.57
N LEU A 196 5.32 18.42 -16.32
CA LEU A 196 5.83 19.70 -15.81
C LEU A 196 5.08 20.85 -16.46
N ALA A 197 4.61 21.77 -15.62
CA ALA A 197 4.11 23.06 -16.00
C ALA A 197 5.17 24.15 -15.74
N LYS A 198 5.24 25.17 -16.58
CA LYS A 198 6.19 26.27 -16.48
C LYS A 198 5.55 27.62 -16.73
N SER A 199 5.98 28.62 -15.95
CA SER A 199 5.62 30.03 -16.14
C SER A 199 6.85 30.90 -15.83
N GLY A 200 7.44 31.54 -16.85
CA GLY A 200 8.72 32.20 -16.71
C GLY A 200 9.83 31.21 -16.30
N ASP A 201 10.51 31.46 -15.21
CA ASP A 201 11.56 30.56 -14.65
C ASP A 201 11.03 29.53 -13.66
N GLU A 202 9.78 29.66 -13.24
CA GLU A 202 9.14 28.74 -12.32
C GLU A 202 8.68 27.46 -13.02
N MET A 203 8.93 26.32 -12.40
CA MET A 203 8.46 25.00 -12.84
C MET A 203 7.81 24.25 -11.71
N GLN A 204 6.68 23.62 -12.00
CA GLN A 204 5.98 22.75 -11.08
C GLN A 204 5.68 21.41 -11.75
N ARG A 205 5.83 20.32 -10.97
CA ARG A 205 5.54 18.96 -11.36
C ARG A 205 4.32 18.45 -10.62
N ASP A 206 3.46 17.73 -11.31
CA ASP A 206 2.46 16.89 -10.64
C ASP A 206 2.13 15.68 -11.53
N TYR A 207 1.34 14.77 -10.99
CA TYR A 207 0.97 13.53 -11.64
C TYR A 207 -0.46 13.11 -11.26
N TRP A 208 -0.98 12.18 -12.04
CA TRP A 208 -2.16 11.42 -11.65
C TRP A 208 -2.05 9.96 -12.07
N TYR A 209 -2.83 9.10 -11.44
CA TYR A 209 -2.83 7.68 -11.77
C TYR A 209 -4.16 7.01 -11.42
N SER A 210 -4.42 5.88 -12.09
CA SER A 210 -5.45 4.92 -11.74
C SER A 210 -4.84 3.55 -11.52
N SER A 211 -5.40 2.75 -10.63
CA SER A 211 -4.99 1.36 -10.38
C SER A 211 -6.20 0.52 -10.00
N ALA A 212 -6.32 -0.67 -10.60
CA ALA A 212 -7.44 -1.58 -10.40
C ALA A 212 -7.03 -3.04 -10.59
N ARG A 213 -7.87 -3.98 -10.11
CA ARG A 213 -7.73 -5.42 -10.35
C ARG A 213 -8.19 -5.81 -11.75
N ARG A 214 -9.11 -5.06 -12.33
CA ARG A 214 -9.68 -5.25 -13.64
C ARG A 214 -9.43 -4.01 -14.48
N HIS A 215 -8.94 -4.17 -15.71
CA HIS A 215 -8.53 -3.03 -16.54
C HIS A 215 -9.72 -2.11 -16.91
N GLU A 216 -10.95 -2.65 -16.99
CA GLU A 216 -12.15 -1.86 -17.25
C GLU A 216 -12.53 -0.94 -16.09
N ASP A 217 -11.98 -1.17 -14.89
CA ASP A 217 -12.17 -0.32 -13.73
C ASP A 217 -11.13 0.82 -13.65
N LEU A 218 -10.17 0.89 -14.59
CA LEU A 218 -9.26 2.03 -14.72
C LEU A 218 -10.00 3.28 -15.21
N GLN A 219 -9.57 4.44 -14.75
CA GLN A 219 -10.00 5.71 -15.33
C GLN A 219 -9.54 5.81 -16.79
N ALA A 220 -10.28 6.54 -17.63
CA ALA A 220 -9.89 6.75 -19.00
C ALA A 220 -8.53 7.45 -19.10
N ALA A 221 -7.74 7.09 -20.12
CA ALA A 221 -6.40 7.65 -20.33
C ALA A 221 -6.42 9.19 -20.45
N ALA A 222 -7.43 9.71 -21.16
CA ALA A 222 -7.61 11.15 -21.32
C ALA A 222 -7.87 11.85 -19.97
N ASP A 223 -8.70 11.28 -19.10
CA ASP A 223 -9.03 11.86 -17.79
C ASP A 223 -7.81 11.89 -16.87
N ILE A 224 -7.00 10.82 -16.88
CA ILE A 224 -5.75 10.74 -16.08
C ILE A 224 -4.78 11.82 -16.58
N GLY A 225 -4.58 11.92 -17.89
CA GLY A 225 -3.69 12.92 -18.47
C GLY A 225 -4.16 14.33 -18.16
N GLN A 226 -5.43 14.63 -18.44
CA GLN A 226 -6.02 15.95 -18.17
C GLN A 226 -5.81 16.36 -16.70
N LEU A 227 -6.14 15.48 -15.76
CA LEU A 227 -6.01 15.78 -14.34
C LEU A 227 -4.54 15.97 -13.92
N ALA A 228 -3.59 15.21 -14.47
CA ALA A 228 -2.16 15.42 -14.22
C ALA A 228 -1.72 16.82 -14.69
N GLY A 229 -2.14 17.25 -15.88
CA GLY A 229 -1.82 18.56 -16.43
C GLY A 229 -2.45 19.71 -15.63
N GLU A 230 -3.73 19.61 -15.30
CA GLU A 230 -4.45 20.61 -14.49
C GLU A 230 -3.78 20.77 -13.10
N ARG A 231 -3.44 19.67 -12.45
CA ARG A 231 -2.73 19.67 -11.15
C ARG A 231 -1.38 20.37 -11.25
N ALA A 232 -0.55 20.02 -12.23
CA ALA A 232 0.75 20.66 -12.42
C ALA A 232 0.62 22.17 -12.68
N ALA A 233 -0.31 22.57 -13.54
CA ALA A 233 -0.55 23.99 -13.87
C ALA A 233 -1.10 24.78 -12.67
N SER A 234 -1.95 24.19 -11.84
CA SER A 234 -2.55 24.84 -10.66
C SER A 234 -1.53 25.21 -9.58
N ARG A 235 -0.36 24.55 -9.56
CA ARG A 235 0.72 24.79 -8.58
C ARG A 235 1.64 25.96 -8.95
N LEU A 236 1.55 26.47 -10.18
CA LEU A 236 2.36 27.61 -10.62
C LEU A 236 1.98 28.89 -9.86
N GLY A 237 2.97 29.69 -9.49
CA GLY A 237 2.80 30.88 -8.65
C GLY A 237 2.81 30.57 -7.16
N ALA A 238 3.21 29.36 -6.76
CA ALA A 238 3.28 28.97 -5.37
C ALA A 238 4.23 29.86 -4.57
N ARG A 239 3.86 30.16 -3.33
CA ARG A 239 4.65 30.99 -2.42
C ARG A 239 4.64 30.39 -1.03
N SER A 240 5.70 30.64 -0.28
CA SER A 240 5.71 30.35 1.16
C SER A 240 4.74 31.31 1.89
N ILE A 241 4.21 30.86 3.02
CA ILE A 241 3.29 31.63 3.86
C ILE A 241 3.87 31.82 5.26
N ALA A 242 3.38 32.84 5.98
CA ALA A 242 3.80 33.09 7.35
C ALA A 242 3.45 31.92 8.27
N THR A 243 4.33 31.64 9.24
CA THR A 243 4.10 30.59 10.23
C THR A 243 2.86 30.89 11.09
N ALA A 244 1.94 29.93 11.15
CA ALA A 244 0.69 30.03 11.90
C ALA A 244 0.17 28.65 12.34
N SER A 245 -0.72 28.64 13.34
CA SER A 245 -1.56 27.48 13.63
C SER A 245 -2.89 27.62 12.93
N MET A 246 -3.28 26.63 12.13
CA MET A 246 -4.51 26.67 11.35
C MET A 246 -5.10 25.29 11.11
N PRO A 247 -6.36 25.18 10.70
CA PRO A 247 -6.94 23.93 10.21
C PRO A 247 -6.27 23.51 8.89
N VAL A 248 -6.13 22.20 8.71
CA VAL A 248 -5.52 21.59 7.51
C VAL A 248 -6.41 20.49 6.97
N ILE A 249 -6.66 20.50 5.67
CA ILE A 249 -7.26 19.35 4.96
C ILE A 249 -6.14 18.59 4.24
N TYR A 250 -6.04 17.30 4.52
CA TYR A 250 -5.28 16.36 3.68
C TYR A 250 -6.21 15.73 2.64
N VAL A 251 -5.84 15.81 1.36
CA VAL A 251 -6.55 15.07 0.29
C VAL A 251 -6.47 13.56 0.53
N PRO A 252 -7.36 12.73 -0.05
CA PRO A 252 -7.45 11.30 0.26
C PRO A 252 -6.13 10.55 0.09
N GLU A 253 -5.36 10.88 -0.95
CA GLU A 253 -4.06 10.28 -1.25
C GLU A 253 -3.02 10.49 -0.13
N LEU A 254 -3.15 11.57 0.63
CA LEU A 254 -2.29 11.90 1.78
C LEU A 254 -2.89 11.41 3.10
N ALA A 255 -4.20 11.52 3.24
CA ALA A 255 -4.93 11.07 4.42
C ALA A 255 -4.71 9.58 4.72
N ARG A 256 -4.60 8.72 3.69
CA ARG A 256 -4.24 7.31 3.86
C ARG A 256 -2.89 7.13 4.57
N GLY A 257 -1.94 8.05 4.36
CA GLY A 257 -0.64 8.05 5.04
C GLY A 257 -0.77 8.36 6.53
N LEU A 258 -1.64 9.30 6.91
CA LEU A 258 -1.94 9.61 8.31
C LEU A 258 -2.47 8.38 9.06
N PHE A 259 -3.48 7.70 8.50
CA PHE A 259 -3.98 6.45 9.07
C PHE A 259 -2.96 5.31 8.97
N GLY A 260 -2.10 5.29 7.94
CA GLY A 260 -0.96 4.38 7.86
C GLY A 260 -0.02 4.49 9.06
N HIS A 261 0.19 5.69 9.59
CA HIS A 261 0.99 5.91 10.80
C HIS A 261 0.29 5.37 12.05
N LEU A 262 -1.03 5.52 12.19
CA LEU A 262 -1.81 4.88 13.25
C LEU A 262 -1.68 3.35 13.18
N LEU A 263 -1.84 2.76 11.98
CA LEU A 263 -1.71 1.32 11.79
C LEU A 263 -0.30 0.80 12.11
N ALA A 264 0.73 1.57 11.79
CA ALA A 264 2.11 1.27 12.18
C ALA A 264 2.29 1.32 13.70
N ALA A 265 1.69 2.31 14.38
CA ALA A 265 1.76 2.44 15.83
C ALA A 265 1.11 1.27 16.58
N ILE A 266 0.03 0.70 16.05
CA ILE A 266 -0.65 -0.47 16.63
C ILE A 266 -0.13 -1.81 16.08
N SER A 267 0.95 -1.82 15.27
CA SER A 267 1.53 -3.05 14.76
C SER A 267 2.38 -3.76 15.80
N GLY A 268 2.24 -5.08 15.89
CA GLY A 268 2.93 -5.91 16.88
C GLY A 268 4.44 -5.74 16.88
N GLY A 269 5.05 -5.55 15.71
CA GLY A 269 6.49 -5.32 15.56
C GLY A 269 6.98 -4.06 16.28
N ASN A 270 6.23 -2.97 16.23
CA ASN A 270 6.56 -1.73 16.93
C ASN A 270 6.23 -1.81 18.44
N LEU A 271 5.14 -2.50 18.77
CA LEU A 271 4.69 -2.64 20.16
C LEU A 271 5.69 -3.44 21.01
N TYR A 272 6.11 -4.66 20.59
CA TYR A 272 7.03 -5.46 21.42
C TYR A 272 8.43 -4.85 21.50
N ARG A 273 8.84 -4.03 20.52
CA ARG A 273 10.09 -3.25 20.58
C ARG A 273 9.94 -1.95 21.38
N ARG A 274 8.75 -1.64 21.88
CA ARG A 274 8.39 -0.40 22.57
C ARG A 274 8.68 0.85 21.74
N ALA A 275 8.50 0.74 20.42
CA ALA A 275 8.71 1.80 19.43
C ALA A 275 7.37 2.34 18.90
N SER A 276 6.46 2.68 19.80
CA SER A 276 5.14 3.22 19.49
C SER A 276 4.65 4.17 20.58
N PHE A 277 3.99 5.26 20.16
CA PHE A 277 3.28 6.15 21.08
C PHE A 277 1.94 5.58 21.56
N LEU A 278 1.49 4.44 21.03
CA LEU A 278 0.26 3.75 21.42
C LEU A 278 0.52 2.44 22.20
N LEU A 279 1.59 2.43 23.00
CA LEU A 279 1.82 1.34 23.97
C LEU A 279 0.69 1.36 25.00
N ASP A 280 0.15 0.17 25.31
CA ASP A 280 -0.91 -0.04 26.30
C ASP A 280 -2.19 0.82 26.07
N ALA A 281 -2.45 1.16 24.76
CA ALA A 281 -3.53 2.06 24.38
C ALA A 281 -4.86 1.37 24.04
N VAL A 282 -4.95 0.03 24.13
CA VAL A 282 -6.24 -0.67 23.96
C VAL A 282 -7.23 -0.19 25.01
N ASP A 283 -8.51 -0.06 24.64
CA ASP A 283 -9.59 0.51 25.45
C ASP A 283 -9.42 1.99 25.81
N THR A 284 -8.48 2.71 25.15
CA THR A 284 -8.35 4.16 25.31
C THR A 284 -8.74 4.90 24.03
N GLN A 285 -9.13 6.15 24.18
CA GLN A 285 -9.44 7.03 23.05
C GLN A 285 -8.16 7.46 22.33
N VAL A 286 -8.01 7.07 21.06
CA VAL A 286 -6.86 7.37 20.20
C VAL A 286 -7.22 8.23 18.99
N LEU A 287 -8.52 8.38 18.71
CA LEU A 287 -9.06 9.08 17.55
C LEU A 287 -10.22 9.98 17.98
N ALA A 288 -10.54 10.99 17.17
CA ALA A 288 -11.72 11.81 17.39
C ALA A 288 -13.00 10.95 17.39
N PRO A 289 -13.98 11.23 18.25
CA PRO A 289 -15.28 10.56 18.21
C PRO A 289 -16.01 10.80 16.88
N GLY A 290 -16.82 9.84 16.45
CA GLY A 290 -17.56 9.88 15.19
C GLY A 290 -16.78 9.30 14.01
N ILE A 291 -15.54 8.86 14.20
CA ILE A 291 -14.71 8.25 13.16
C ILE A 291 -14.44 6.80 13.54
N ARG A 292 -14.95 5.88 12.73
CA ARG A 292 -14.74 4.45 12.90
C ARG A 292 -13.72 3.92 11.90
N ILE A 293 -12.84 3.03 12.34
CA ILE A 293 -11.88 2.34 11.47
C ILE A 293 -12.08 0.84 11.57
N THR A 294 -12.26 0.19 10.41
CA THR A 294 -12.45 -1.26 10.32
C THR A 294 -11.42 -1.89 9.39
N GLN A 295 -11.02 -3.12 9.68
CA GLN A 295 -10.35 -3.99 8.73
C GLN A 295 -11.39 -4.85 8.02
N ARG A 296 -11.36 -4.87 6.69
CA ARG A 296 -12.29 -5.57 5.80
C ARG A 296 -11.51 -6.45 4.80
N PRO A 297 -11.07 -7.67 5.18
CA PRO A 297 -10.20 -8.49 4.32
C PRO A 297 -10.91 -9.07 3.09
N PHE A 298 -12.24 -9.13 3.08
CA PHE A 298 -13.02 -9.83 2.07
C PHE A 298 -13.73 -8.91 1.06
N LEU A 299 -13.30 -7.66 0.93
CA LEU A 299 -13.84 -6.76 -0.09
C LEU A 299 -13.50 -7.27 -1.49
N SER A 300 -14.52 -7.48 -2.34
CA SER A 300 -14.31 -7.89 -3.73
C SER A 300 -13.41 -6.89 -4.47
N ARG A 301 -12.45 -7.38 -5.24
CA ARG A 301 -11.51 -6.62 -6.09
C ARG A 301 -10.70 -5.52 -5.38
N ALA A 302 -10.68 -5.49 -4.05
CA ALA A 302 -9.92 -4.48 -3.35
C ALA A 302 -8.42 -4.82 -3.28
N ALA A 303 -7.58 -3.76 -3.21
CA ALA A 303 -6.13 -3.88 -3.29
C ALA A 303 -5.53 -4.78 -2.19
N GLY A 304 -6.05 -4.70 -0.96
CA GLY A 304 -5.56 -5.45 0.20
C GLY A 304 -6.34 -6.73 0.52
N SER A 305 -7.27 -7.17 -0.34
CA SER A 305 -8.12 -8.34 -0.04
C SER A 305 -7.36 -9.64 -0.02
N ARG A 306 -7.61 -10.46 1.00
CA ARG A 306 -6.98 -11.77 1.21
C ARG A 306 -7.67 -12.54 2.34
N SER A 307 -7.65 -13.87 2.26
CA SER A 307 -8.30 -14.77 3.23
C SER A 307 -7.41 -15.08 4.43
N PHE A 308 -6.09 -15.02 4.29
CA PHE A 308 -5.11 -15.32 5.31
C PHE A 308 -3.93 -14.35 5.27
N ASP A 309 -3.21 -14.24 6.36
CA ASP A 309 -2.01 -13.42 6.49
C ASP A 309 -0.75 -14.11 5.93
N SER A 310 0.43 -13.53 6.12
CA SER A 310 1.69 -14.09 5.61
C SER A 310 2.14 -15.39 6.31
N GLU A 311 1.47 -15.78 7.40
CA GLU A 311 1.74 -17.01 8.13
C GLU A 311 0.66 -18.09 7.88
N GLY A 312 -0.39 -17.79 7.10
CA GLY A 312 -1.53 -18.67 6.85
C GLY A 312 -2.63 -18.55 7.91
N VAL A 313 -2.54 -17.60 8.82
CA VAL A 313 -3.58 -17.35 9.83
C VAL A 313 -4.79 -16.71 9.17
N ALA A 314 -5.99 -17.21 9.50
CA ALA A 314 -7.24 -16.68 8.99
C ALA A 314 -7.42 -15.20 9.33
N MET A 315 -7.83 -14.42 8.37
CA MET A 315 -8.22 -13.03 8.58
C MET A 315 -9.73 -12.91 8.86
N SER A 316 -10.13 -11.82 9.47
CA SER A 316 -11.53 -11.54 9.76
C SER A 316 -11.82 -10.04 9.69
N ASP A 317 -13.09 -9.71 9.49
CA ASP A 317 -13.59 -8.35 9.68
C ASP A 317 -13.41 -7.96 11.15
N ARG A 318 -12.82 -6.77 11.37
CA ARG A 318 -12.55 -6.28 12.73
C ARG A 318 -12.75 -4.78 12.81
N THR A 319 -13.32 -4.33 13.90
CA THR A 319 -13.22 -2.92 14.29
C THR A 319 -11.84 -2.70 14.92
N LEU A 320 -11.08 -1.74 14.39
CA LEU A 320 -9.78 -1.33 14.93
C LEU A 320 -9.95 -0.14 15.87
N VAL A 321 -10.78 0.82 15.48
CA VAL A 321 -11.18 1.96 16.31
C VAL A 321 -12.70 2.10 16.19
N ASP A 322 -13.40 2.20 17.29
CA ASP A 322 -14.86 2.33 17.31
C ASP A 322 -15.34 3.78 17.09
N GLU A 323 -16.65 3.99 17.09
CA GLU A 323 -17.28 5.30 16.88
C GLU A 323 -16.99 6.32 17.99
N GLN A 324 -16.55 5.86 19.15
CA GLN A 324 -16.11 6.72 20.26
C GLN A 324 -14.63 7.11 20.14
N GLY A 325 -13.94 6.62 19.09
CA GLY A 325 -12.51 6.83 18.88
C GLY A 325 -11.63 5.92 19.73
N VAL A 326 -12.19 4.86 20.33
CA VAL A 326 -11.49 3.96 21.24
C VAL A 326 -10.84 2.81 20.46
N LEU A 327 -9.55 2.57 20.74
CA LEU A 327 -8.79 1.48 20.12
C LEU A 327 -9.27 0.12 20.64
N GLN A 328 -9.69 -0.77 19.73
CA GLN A 328 -10.27 -2.08 20.04
C GLN A 328 -9.26 -3.23 20.05
N GLY A 329 -8.02 -2.97 19.65
CA GLY A 329 -6.96 -3.98 19.66
C GLY A 329 -5.83 -3.69 18.67
N TYR A 330 -4.81 -4.54 18.71
CA TYR A 330 -3.59 -4.42 17.93
C TYR A 330 -3.61 -5.29 16.66
N LEU A 331 -2.66 -5.02 15.74
CA LEU A 331 -2.41 -5.78 14.53
C LEU A 331 -1.23 -6.71 14.77
N LEU A 332 -1.50 -7.99 15.02
CA LEU A 332 -0.51 -8.97 15.50
C LEU A 332 -0.37 -10.16 14.54
N GLY A 333 0.86 -10.46 14.14
CA GLY A 333 1.24 -11.80 13.66
C GLY A 333 1.59 -12.71 14.83
N SER A 334 1.81 -14.00 14.60
CA SER A 334 2.03 -15.00 15.67
C SER A 334 3.25 -14.69 16.54
N TYR A 335 4.36 -14.29 15.92
CA TYR A 335 5.58 -13.93 16.66
C TYR A 335 5.36 -12.75 17.61
N SER A 336 4.80 -11.66 17.09
CA SER A 336 4.56 -10.46 17.89
C SER A 336 3.53 -10.68 19.00
N ALA A 337 2.51 -11.49 18.72
CA ALA A 337 1.50 -11.88 19.70
C ALA A 337 2.13 -12.63 20.87
N ARG A 338 2.96 -13.64 20.59
CA ARG A 338 3.71 -14.39 21.64
C ARG A 338 4.63 -13.49 22.46
N ARG A 339 5.32 -12.54 21.79
CA ARG A 339 6.20 -11.56 22.46
C ARG A 339 5.44 -10.67 23.46
N LEU A 340 4.19 -10.36 23.13
CA LEU A 340 3.30 -9.50 23.93
C LEU A 340 2.43 -10.29 24.93
N GLY A 341 2.45 -11.62 24.89
CA GLY A 341 1.56 -12.45 25.70
C GLY A 341 0.09 -12.38 25.26
N LEU A 342 -0.14 -12.08 23.97
CA LEU A 342 -1.45 -11.95 23.34
C LEU A 342 -1.66 -13.03 22.28
N GLU A 343 -2.84 -13.05 21.68
CA GLU A 343 -3.17 -13.93 20.55
C GLU A 343 -2.97 -13.21 19.21
N THR A 344 -2.57 -13.97 18.18
CA THR A 344 -2.47 -13.43 16.81
C THR A 344 -3.82 -12.94 16.32
N THR A 345 -3.79 -11.89 15.54
CA THR A 345 -4.99 -11.29 14.93
C THR A 345 -5.06 -11.52 13.42
N GLY A 346 -4.22 -12.44 12.88
CA GLY A 346 -4.13 -12.69 11.45
C GLY A 346 -3.52 -11.50 10.68
N ASN A 347 -2.55 -10.82 11.28
CA ASN A 347 -1.97 -9.62 10.68
C ASN A 347 -0.44 -9.72 10.49
N ALA A 348 0.10 -10.92 10.34
CA ALA A 348 1.46 -11.08 9.84
C ALA A 348 1.56 -10.50 8.42
N GLY A 349 2.54 -9.60 8.21
CA GLY A 349 2.65 -8.85 6.96
C GLY A 349 1.70 -7.64 6.84
N GLY A 350 1.07 -7.22 7.94
CA GLY A 350 0.24 -6.01 8.03
C GLY A 350 -1.26 -6.25 7.86
N PRO A 351 -2.07 -5.18 7.90
CA PRO A 351 -3.52 -5.26 7.72
C PRO A 351 -3.91 -5.57 6.27
N ALA A 352 -5.12 -6.09 6.09
CA ALA A 352 -5.80 -6.18 4.80
C ALA A 352 -6.34 -4.79 4.38
N ASN A 353 -7.55 -4.72 3.78
CA ASN A 353 -8.16 -3.43 3.55
C ASN A 353 -8.57 -2.80 4.88
N VAL A 354 -8.13 -1.58 5.10
CA VAL A 354 -8.57 -0.74 6.20
C VAL A 354 -9.50 0.32 5.65
N VAL A 355 -10.68 0.41 6.22
CA VAL A 355 -11.70 1.39 5.83
C VAL A 355 -11.89 2.36 6.98
N VAL A 356 -11.60 3.63 6.71
CA VAL A 356 -12.03 4.75 7.55
C VAL A 356 -13.42 5.13 7.08
N GLU A 357 -14.40 5.04 7.95
CA GLU A 357 -15.81 5.27 7.60
C GLU A 357 -15.98 6.71 7.06
N PRO A 358 -16.55 6.88 5.85
CA PRO A 358 -16.72 8.20 5.26
C PRO A 358 -17.75 9.02 6.03
N GLY A 359 -17.47 10.31 6.19
CA GLY A 359 -18.41 11.26 6.74
C GLY A 359 -19.42 11.78 5.70
N LYS A 360 -20.09 12.87 6.01
CA LYS A 360 -21.19 13.43 5.18
C LYS A 360 -20.74 14.39 4.09
N PHE A 361 -19.55 14.98 4.21
CA PHE A 361 -19.04 16.00 3.31
C PHE A 361 -18.20 15.39 2.17
N ASP A 362 -18.27 15.98 0.98
CA ASP A 362 -17.22 15.89 -0.04
C ASP A 362 -16.13 16.93 0.22
N LEU A 363 -15.15 17.04 -0.67
CA LEU A 363 -14.06 18.01 -0.51
C LEU A 363 -14.59 19.44 -0.40
N ASP A 364 -15.54 19.85 -1.25
CA ASP A 364 -16.12 21.20 -1.21
C ASP A 364 -16.83 21.46 0.12
N GLY A 365 -17.56 20.47 0.63
CA GLY A 365 -18.18 20.54 1.93
C GLY A 365 -17.17 20.65 3.09
N LEU A 366 -16.01 19.96 3.00
CA LEU A 366 -14.92 20.08 3.98
C LEU A 366 -14.24 21.45 3.90
N LEU A 367 -14.04 22.01 2.70
CA LEU A 367 -13.51 23.36 2.51
C LEU A 367 -14.44 24.40 3.13
N ALA A 368 -15.74 24.28 2.92
CA ALA A 368 -16.74 25.17 3.53
C ALA A 368 -16.77 25.04 5.06
N GLU A 369 -16.67 23.81 5.60
CA GLU A 369 -16.61 23.54 7.05
C GLU A 369 -15.31 24.07 7.68
N MET A 370 -14.20 24.04 6.95
CA MET A 370 -12.92 24.60 7.40
C MET A 370 -12.95 26.12 7.46
N GLY A 371 -13.54 26.76 6.47
CA GLY A 371 -13.52 28.22 6.30
C GLY A 371 -12.16 28.70 5.82
N ASP A 372 -11.27 29.06 6.75
CA ASP A 372 -9.90 29.49 6.45
C ASP A 372 -8.91 28.42 6.91
N GLY A 373 -7.89 28.11 6.08
CA GLY A 373 -6.89 27.11 6.42
C GLY A 373 -6.03 26.70 5.22
N LEU A 374 -5.54 25.48 5.25
CA LEU A 374 -4.65 24.93 4.21
C LEU A 374 -5.22 23.62 3.65
N LEU A 375 -5.31 23.53 2.33
CA LEU A 375 -5.50 22.27 1.62
C LEU A 375 -4.12 21.73 1.22
N VAL A 376 -3.69 20.61 1.81
CA VAL A 376 -2.41 19.97 1.49
C VAL A 376 -2.63 18.91 0.40
N THR A 377 -1.91 19.05 -0.71
CA THR A 377 -1.99 18.14 -1.87
C THR A 377 -0.72 17.35 -2.12
N GLU A 378 0.39 17.72 -1.43
CA GLU A 378 1.64 16.97 -1.47
C GLU A 378 2.35 17.01 -0.12
N LEU A 379 3.02 15.91 0.25
CA LEU A 379 3.86 15.81 1.43
C LEU A 379 5.24 15.26 1.04
N MET A 380 6.28 15.88 1.56
CA MET A 380 7.69 15.54 1.33
C MET A 380 8.37 15.08 2.62
N GLY A 381 9.39 14.20 2.45
CA GLY A 381 10.19 13.72 3.57
C GLY A 381 9.50 12.65 4.43
N GLN A 382 10.23 12.18 5.46
CA GLN A 382 9.84 11.07 6.35
C GLN A 382 9.73 11.53 7.82
N GLY A 383 9.35 12.77 8.05
CA GLY A 383 9.37 13.44 9.35
C GLY A 383 8.35 12.91 10.37
N LEU A 384 8.48 11.63 10.74
CA LEU A 384 7.69 10.97 11.77
C LEU A 384 8.58 10.26 12.79
N ASN A 385 8.38 10.55 14.06
CA ASN A 385 8.90 9.74 15.17
C ASN A 385 7.76 8.91 15.78
N LEU A 386 7.71 7.62 15.45
CA LEU A 386 6.65 6.73 15.90
C LEU A 386 6.68 6.46 17.42
N VAL A 387 7.82 6.70 18.09
CA VAL A 387 7.97 6.47 19.53
C VAL A 387 7.17 7.47 20.36
N ASN A 388 7.20 8.74 19.97
CA ASN A 388 6.56 9.83 20.69
C ASN A 388 5.45 10.55 19.92
N GLY A 389 5.25 10.19 18.64
CA GLY A 389 4.22 10.78 17.79
C GLY A 389 4.60 12.10 17.12
N ASP A 390 5.82 12.61 17.28
CA ASP A 390 6.22 13.86 16.64
C ASP A 390 6.16 13.74 15.11
N TYR A 391 5.50 14.72 14.48
CA TYR A 391 5.24 14.76 13.06
C TYR A 391 5.66 16.12 12.50
N SER A 392 6.51 16.10 11.45
CA SER A 392 6.93 17.31 10.74
C SER A 392 7.31 16.94 9.32
N ARG A 393 6.58 17.43 8.31
CA ARG A 393 6.81 17.10 6.90
C ARG A 393 6.75 18.35 6.05
N GLY A 394 7.64 18.43 5.05
CA GLY A 394 7.49 19.39 3.96
C GLY A 394 6.14 19.17 3.26
N ALA A 395 5.52 20.25 2.83
CA ALA A 395 4.21 20.21 2.22
C ALA A 395 4.06 21.25 1.13
N SER A 396 3.16 20.96 0.17
CA SER A 396 2.65 21.89 -0.83
C SER A 396 1.14 21.75 -0.89
N GLY A 397 0.47 22.81 -1.35
CA GLY A 397 -0.99 22.80 -1.44
C GLY A 397 -1.56 24.17 -1.78
N PHE A 398 -2.67 24.52 -1.15
CA PHE A 398 -3.39 25.76 -1.45
C PHE A 398 -3.90 26.41 -0.16
N VAL A 399 -3.77 27.72 -0.06
CA VAL A 399 -4.49 28.51 0.95
C VAL A 399 -5.98 28.44 0.65
N VAL A 400 -6.77 28.28 1.70
CA VAL A 400 -8.23 28.33 1.63
C VAL A 400 -8.72 29.53 2.43
N ARG A 401 -9.62 30.33 1.84
CA ARG A 401 -10.28 31.46 2.50
C ARG A 401 -11.79 31.41 2.24
N ASN A 402 -12.55 31.52 3.32
CA ASN A 402 -14.02 31.44 3.27
C ASN A 402 -14.51 30.19 2.52
N GLY A 403 -13.82 29.05 2.66
CA GLY A 403 -14.15 27.81 2.01
C GLY A 403 -13.76 27.71 0.52
N ALA A 404 -13.06 28.69 -0.03
CA ALA A 404 -12.61 28.70 -1.43
C ALA A 404 -11.10 28.49 -1.52
N ILE A 405 -10.68 27.63 -2.47
CA ILE A 405 -9.26 27.44 -2.82
C ILE A 405 -8.75 28.72 -3.46
N CYS A 406 -7.63 29.24 -2.97
CA CYS A 406 -7.03 30.50 -3.42
C CYS A 406 -5.66 30.25 -4.05
N GLU A 407 -4.61 30.89 -3.50
CA GLU A 407 -3.26 30.78 -4.04
C GLU A 407 -2.56 29.46 -3.68
N PRO A 408 -1.75 28.90 -4.58
CA PRO A 408 -0.90 27.77 -4.29
C PRO A 408 0.22 28.16 -3.33
N VAL A 409 0.62 27.19 -2.48
CA VAL A 409 1.73 27.34 -1.53
C VAL A 409 2.71 26.17 -1.67
N ASP A 410 3.99 26.48 -1.48
CA ASP A 410 5.09 25.53 -1.49
C ASP A 410 6.16 25.93 -0.45
N GLU A 411 7.18 25.09 -0.28
CA GLU A 411 8.28 25.32 0.67
C GLU A 411 7.78 25.61 2.09
N ILE A 412 6.71 24.91 2.51
CA ILE A 412 6.17 24.95 3.85
C ILE A 412 6.36 23.63 4.58
N THR A 413 6.22 23.66 5.88
CA THR A 413 6.24 22.47 6.73
C THR A 413 4.92 22.40 7.52
N VAL A 414 4.28 21.23 7.50
CA VAL A 414 3.15 20.93 8.38
C VAL A 414 3.63 20.08 9.54
N ALA A 415 3.34 20.51 10.77
CA ALA A 415 3.85 19.89 11.98
C ALA A 415 2.79 19.74 13.06
N GLY A 416 2.99 18.74 13.92
CA GLY A 416 2.12 18.44 15.06
C GLY A 416 2.60 17.20 15.81
N ASN A 417 1.76 16.70 16.71
CA ASN A 417 1.95 15.39 17.32
C ASN A 417 0.80 14.48 16.87
N LEU A 418 1.11 13.26 16.40
CA LEU A 418 0.10 12.35 15.85
C LEU A 418 -1.02 12.01 16.84
N ALA A 419 -0.71 11.87 18.14
CA ALA A 419 -1.74 11.58 19.13
C ALA A 419 -2.77 12.73 19.25
N ASP A 420 -2.30 13.96 19.11
CA ASP A 420 -3.17 15.13 19.12
C ASP A 420 -3.86 15.32 17.76
N MET A 421 -3.12 15.18 16.65
CA MET A 421 -3.68 15.28 15.29
C MET A 421 -4.84 14.33 15.08
N LEU A 422 -4.71 13.05 15.49
CA LEU A 422 -5.76 12.04 15.37
C LEU A 422 -7.00 12.37 16.20
N LYS A 423 -6.83 12.97 17.39
CA LYS A 423 -7.94 13.41 18.27
C LYS A 423 -8.58 14.70 17.80
N ASN A 424 -7.84 15.51 17.03
CA ASN A 424 -8.31 16.80 16.50
C ASN A 424 -8.85 16.69 15.06
N ILE A 425 -9.05 15.45 14.53
CA ILE A 425 -9.77 15.29 13.27
C ILE A 425 -11.21 15.77 13.48
N ARG A 426 -11.60 16.81 12.73
CA ARG A 426 -12.96 17.37 12.78
C ARG A 426 -13.92 16.61 11.89
N ALA A 427 -13.45 16.16 10.72
CA ALA A 427 -14.27 15.44 9.75
C ALA A 427 -13.42 14.59 8.79
N VAL A 428 -14.04 13.53 8.26
CA VAL A 428 -13.54 12.72 7.16
C VAL A 428 -14.49 12.89 5.97
N GLY A 429 -13.93 13.02 4.78
CA GLY A 429 -14.68 13.19 3.55
C GLY A 429 -15.33 11.90 3.03
N ARG A 430 -16.32 12.05 2.14
CA ARG A 430 -16.92 10.93 1.38
C ARG A 430 -16.25 10.70 0.02
N ASP A 431 -15.25 11.49 -0.34
CA ASP A 431 -14.39 11.42 -1.52
C ASP A 431 -13.30 10.34 -1.36
N VAL A 432 -13.72 9.10 -1.11
CA VAL A 432 -12.84 8.00 -0.70
C VAL A 432 -11.92 7.54 -1.82
N ASP A 433 -10.59 7.56 -1.58
CA ASP A 433 -9.61 6.89 -2.43
C ASP A 433 -9.64 5.37 -2.18
N VAL A 434 -9.97 4.61 -3.23
CA VAL A 434 -10.09 3.13 -3.19
C VAL A 434 -8.89 2.41 -3.83
N ARG A 435 -7.91 3.15 -4.36
CA ARG A 435 -6.75 2.59 -5.09
C ARG A 435 -5.77 1.83 -4.21
N GLY A 436 -5.75 2.10 -2.90
CA GLY A 436 -4.89 1.45 -1.92
C GLY A 436 -5.63 0.51 -0.98
N ASN A 437 -4.87 -0.08 -0.05
CA ASN A 437 -5.43 -0.91 1.02
C ASN A 437 -5.94 -0.09 2.22
N CYS A 438 -5.61 1.18 2.35
CA CYS A 438 -6.21 2.11 3.30
C CYS A 438 -7.15 3.04 2.53
N ARG A 439 -8.44 2.90 2.78
CA ARG A 439 -9.53 3.60 2.10
C ARG A 439 -10.07 4.69 3.01
N THR A 440 -9.86 5.93 2.62
CA THR A 440 -10.31 7.12 3.36
C THR A 440 -10.63 8.24 2.39
N GLY A 441 -11.53 9.14 2.77
CA GLY A 441 -11.69 10.42 2.12
C GLY A 441 -10.67 11.44 2.62
N SER A 442 -10.81 12.68 2.14
CA SER A 442 -10.08 13.84 2.67
C SER A 442 -10.28 13.97 4.18
N VAL A 443 -9.29 14.49 4.90
CA VAL A 443 -9.35 14.62 6.37
C VAL A 443 -9.08 16.05 6.78
N LEU A 444 -10.03 16.65 7.48
CA LEU A 444 -9.90 17.97 8.12
C LEU A 444 -9.41 17.81 9.54
N ILE A 445 -8.28 18.43 9.86
CA ILE A 445 -7.62 18.41 11.17
C ILE A 445 -7.49 19.85 11.69
N ASP A 446 -7.85 20.07 12.95
CA ASP A 446 -7.69 21.35 13.60
C ASP A 446 -6.31 21.55 14.25
N GLY A 447 -5.85 22.81 14.29
CA GLY A 447 -4.74 23.22 15.14
C GLY A 447 -3.36 22.72 14.72
N MET A 448 -3.13 22.44 13.43
CA MET A 448 -1.79 22.10 12.95
C MET A 448 -0.90 23.34 12.83
N THR A 449 0.39 23.18 13.14
CA THR A 449 1.39 24.21 12.85
C THR A 449 1.79 24.13 11.39
N VAL A 450 1.58 25.21 10.66
CA VAL A 450 2.09 25.39 9.30
C VAL A 450 3.21 26.40 9.37
N ALA A 451 4.44 25.98 9.08
CA ALA A 451 5.63 26.81 9.12
C ALA A 451 6.09 27.10 7.69
N GLY A 452 6.20 28.38 7.37
CA GLY A 452 6.82 28.90 6.18
C GLY A 452 7.97 29.86 6.54
N GLN A 453 8.25 30.84 5.69
CA GLN A 453 9.28 31.86 5.95
C GLN A 453 8.77 32.96 6.87
#